data_d54db1a2f3046e326bef5f2e721f787e
#
_entry.id   d54db1a2f3046e326bef5f2e721f787e
#
_cell.length_a   1.000
_cell.length_b   1.000
_cell.length_c   1.000
_cell.angle_alpha   90.00
_cell.angle_beta   90.00
_cell.angle_gamma   90.00
#
_symmetry.space_group_name_H-M   'P 1'
#
loop_
_entity.id
_entity.type
_entity.pdbx_description
1 polymer ?
#
loop_
_entity_poly.entity_id
_entity_poly.type
_entity_poly.pdbx_seq_one_letter_code
_entity_poly.pdbx_strand_id
1 'polypeptide(L)'
;MIKVSIKLVAKNNGMSLVSLVYSKAVMLSDGSRRRSESLKLEIYTNPKNKREQKHNEKIMEIAEYVRCNRQLEVITGFYRLKNIDRMEDSFFDYIDEKIDRCQSDKYNGIKQCLNNCFNKTLKFKDLNVYMCEEFRVYLNCLVNAGRYSSNTVTAYFNKFLNLIKLAYNENIIPYDYSQKVPKMKWEEPIKEYLTEQEVRKLLSTPYPNKVFKRGVEFALNTGLRHSDILDLKHSHINYQGDGNIILSKVIVKTGKTLIIPLNDASVNLISKKGEGQVFKGFPDNNRANKMLKEWLEKAKISKALTFHGLRHTFAMTAVARGIDIYALKELMGHASIENTLIYAKMLPSKLVSEIKKLD
;
A
#
# COMPACT_ATOMS: atom_id res chain seq x y z
N MET A 1 -16.64 -14.34 -34.98
CA MET A 1 -16.22 -15.27 -33.90
C MET A 1 -14.96 -15.98 -34.36
N ILE A 2 -13.92 -16.10 -33.53
CA ILE A 2 -12.71 -16.87 -33.87
C ILE A 2 -13.03 -18.35 -33.66
N LYS A 3 -12.74 -19.17 -34.69
CA LYS A 3 -13.00 -20.60 -34.67
C LYS A 3 -11.69 -21.37 -34.47
N VAL A 4 -11.72 -22.39 -33.61
CA VAL A 4 -10.61 -23.33 -33.36
C VAL A 4 -10.91 -24.65 -34.06
N SER A 5 -9.97 -25.13 -34.85
CA SER A 5 -10.07 -26.41 -35.58
C SER A 5 -8.82 -27.26 -35.37
N ILE A 6 -8.98 -28.60 -35.47
CA ILE A 6 -7.85 -29.51 -35.48
C ILE A 6 -7.28 -29.59 -36.88
N LYS A 7 -5.96 -29.57 -37.00
CA LYS A 7 -5.22 -29.78 -38.23
C LYS A 7 -4.18 -30.91 -38.01
N LEU A 8 -4.15 -31.84 -38.92
CA LEU A 8 -3.14 -32.87 -38.96
C LEU A 8 -2.00 -32.43 -39.89
N VAL A 9 -0.78 -32.55 -39.42
CA VAL A 9 0.43 -32.20 -40.18
C VAL A 9 1.26 -33.44 -40.34
N ALA A 10 1.30 -33.98 -41.55
CA ALA A 10 2.05 -35.20 -41.87
C ALA A 10 3.55 -35.03 -41.60
N LYS A 11 4.17 -36.06 -41.04
CA LYS A 11 5.61 -36.21 -40.86
C LYS A 11 6.18 -37.28 -41.77
N ASN A 12 7.47 -37.23 -42.03
CA ASN A 12 8.16 -38.19 -42.90
C ASN A 12 8.29 -39.60 -42.31
N ASN A 13 7.83 -39.82 -41.07
CA ASN A 13 7.91 -41.12 -40.36
C ASN A 13 6.59 -41.92 -40.36
N GLY A 14 5.63 -41.59 -41.23
CA GLY A 14 4.32 -42.25 -41.29
C GLY A 14 3.35 -41.82 -40.16
N MET A 15 3.73 -40.81 -39.37
CA MET A 15 2.89 -40.21 -38.32
C MET A 15 2.39 -38.85 -38.78
N SER A 16 1.30 -38.39 -38.17
CA SER A 16 0.80 -37.02 -38.32
C SER A 16 0.76 -36.31 -36.96
N LEU A 17 1.27 -35.12 -36.89
CA LEU A 17 1.22 -34.29 -35.71
C LEU A 17 -0.14 -33.61 -35.60
N VAL A 18 -0.76 -33.65 -34.44
CA VAL A 18 -2.02 -33.00 -34.15
C VAL A 18 -1.76 -31.56 -33.70
N SER A 19 -2.37 -30.57 -34.37
CA SER A 19 -2.25 -29.13 -34.06
C SER A 19 -3.63 -28.48 -34.05
N LEU A 20 -3.77 -27.45 -33.23
CA LEU A 20 -4.92 -26.53 -33.30
C LEU A 20 -4.60 -25.38 -34.23
N VAL A 21 -5.59 -24.93 -35.00
CA VAL A 21 -5.49 -23.77 -35.87
C VAL A 21 -6.62 -22.78 -35.55
N TYR A 22 -6.28 -21.55 -35.43
CA TYR A 22 -7.17 -20.45 -35.13
C TYR A 22 -7.50 -19.68 -36.42
N SER A 23 -8.77 -19.36 -36.66
CA SER A 23 -9.19 -18.61 -37.87
C SER A 23 -8.59 -17.19 -37.93
N LYS A 24 -8.21 -16.62 -36.79
CA LYS A 24 -7.42 -15.37 -36.64
C LYS A 24 -6.33 -15.59 -35.60
N ALA A 25 -5.25 -14.81 -35.64
CA ALA A 25 -4.20 -14.88 -34.62
C ALA A 25 -4.75 -14.53 -33.24
N VAL A 26 -4.49 -15.38 -32.25
CA VAL A 26 -4.91 -15.26 -30.86
C VAL A 26 -3.70 -15.07 -29.95
N MET A 27 -3.90 -14.39 -28.83
CA MET A 27 -2.91 -14.31 -27.77
C MET A 27 -3.05 -15.55 -26.90
N LEU A 28 -2.00 -16.35 -26.74
CA LEU A 28 -2.00 -17.54 -25.89
C LEU A 28 -1.59 -17.16 -24.45
N SER A 29 -1.78 -18.12 -23.53
CA SER A 29 -1.46 -17.96 -22.11
C SER A 29 0.02 -17.68 -21.82
N ASP A 30 0.92 -18.03 -22.75
CA ASP A 30 2.35 -17.72 -22.71
C ASP A 30 2.70 -16.29 -23.17
N GLY A 31 1.69 -15.48 -23.53
CA GLY A 31 1.85 -14.12 -24.05
C GLY A 31 2.21 -14.06 -25.54
N SER A 32 2.32 -15.20 -26.23
CA SER A 32 2.63 -15.22 -27.66
C SER A 32 1.36 -15.09 -28.52
N ARG A 33 1.47 -14.38 -29.66
CA ARG A 33 0.39 -14.24 -30.64
C ARG A 33 0.59 -15.22 -31.78
N ARG A 34 -0.29 -16.22 -31.88
CA ARG A 34 -0.15 -17.31 -32.86
C ARG A 34 -1.45 -17.62 -33.60
N ARG A 35 -1.31 -18.22 -34.78
CA ARG A 35 -2.43 -18.78 -35.54
C ARG A 35 -2.54 -20.30 -35.42
N SER A 36 -1.55 -20.95 -34.82
CA SER A 36 -1.54 -22.42 -34.62
C SER A 36 -0.77 -22.78 -33.35
N GLU A 37 -1.18 -23.89 -32.73
CA GLU A 37 -0.58 -24.46 -31.53
C GLU A 37 -0.43 -25.98 -31.76
N SER A 38 0.79 -26.51 -31.57
CA SER A 38 1.02 -27.95 -31.60
C SER A 38 0.62 -28.59 -30.27
N LEU A 39 -0.19 -29.63 -30.30
CA LEU A 39 -0.54 -30.41 -29.11
C LEU A 39 0.54 -31.42 -28.71
N LYS A 40 1.58 -31.57 -29.53
CA LYS A 40 2.62 -32.59 -29.35
C LYS A 40 2.04 -34.04 -29.29
N LEU A 41 0.86 -34.25 -29.84
CA LEU A 41 0.20 -35.53 -30.00
C LEU A 41 0.41 -36.01 -31.42
N GLU A 42 0.63 -37.32 -31.59
CA GLU A 42 0.88 -37.92 -32.90
C GLU A 42 -0.09 -39.06 -33.16
N ILE A 43 -0.55 -39.16 -34.38
CA ILE A 43 -1.40 -40.29 -34.87
C ILE A 43 -0.75 -40.96 -36.07
N TYR A 44 -1.07 -42.22 -36.31
CA TYR A 44 -0.67 -42.91 -37.50
C TYR A 44 -1.41 -42.33 -38.72
N THR A 45 -0.67 -41.91 -39.74
CA THR A 45 -1.28 -41.30 -40.95
C THR A 45 -2.15 -42.34 -41.71
N ASN A 46 -1.67 -43.59 -41.80
CA ASN A 46 -2.39 -44.73 -42.41
C ASN A 46 -2.32 -45.91 -41.43
N PRO A 47 -3.27 -46.07 -40.51
CA PRO A 47 -3.25 -47.15 -39.51
C PRO A 47 -3.46 -48.52 -40.19
N LYS A 48 -2.55 -49.45 -39.94
CA LYS A 48 -2.52 -50.77 -40.59
C LYS A 48 -3.22 -51.89 -39.79
N ASN A 49 -3.49 -51.67 -38.53
CA ASN A 49 -4.08 -52.66 -37.62
C ASN A 49 -5.02 -52.02 -36.59
N LYS A 50 -5.82 -52.86 -35.91
CA LYS A 50 -6.77 -52.39 -34.88
C LYS A 50 -6.12 -51.64 -33.70
N ARG A 51 -4.87 -51.93 -33.36
CA ARG A 51 -4.14 -51.28 -32.28
C ARG A 51 -3.80 -49.83 -32.65
N GLU A 52 -3.36 -49.59 -33.87
CA GLU A 52 -3.06 -48.25 -34.39
C GLU A 52 -4.34 -47.45 -34.58
N GLN A 53 -5.44 -48.08 -35.03
CA GLN A 53 -6.75 -47.42 -35.10
C GLN A 53 -7.23 -46.95 -33.72
N LYS A 54 -7.18 -47.83 -32.71
CA LYS A 54 -7.56 -47.53 -31.34
C LYS A 54 -6.67 -46.46 -30.71
N HIS A 55 -5.38 -46.40 -31.06
CA HIS A 55 -4.48 -45.33 -30.67
C HIS A 55 -4.93 -44.01 -31.26
N ASN A 56 -5.22 -43.95 -32.56
CA ASN A 56 -5.69 -42.74 -33.23
C ASN A 56 -7.01 -42.25 -32.65
N GLU A 57 -7.97 -43.10 -32.39
CA GLU A 57 -9.24 -42.75 -31.74
C GLU A 57 -9.03 -42.07 -30.40
N LYS A 58 -8.20 -42.66 -29.53
CA LYS A 58 -7.91 -42.11 -28.21
C LYS A 58 -7.19 -40.75 -28.28
N ILE A 59 -6.24 -40.60 -29.18
CA ILE A 59 -5.51 -39.33 -29.38
C ILE A 59 -6.45 -38.25 -29.94
N MET A 60 -7.33 -38.59 -30.87
CA MET A 60 -8.30 -37.66 -31.43
C MET A 60 -9.36 -37.23 -30.41
N GLU A 61 -9.78 -38.12 -29.51
CA GLU A 61 -10.65 -37.77 -28.37
C GLU A 61 -10.00 -36.76 -27.46
N ILE A 62 -8.73 -36.96 -27.10
CA ILE A 62 -7.95 -35.99 -26.33
C ILE A 62 -7.81 -34.65 -27.07
N ALA A 63 -7.52 -34.69 -28.36
CA ALA A 63 -7.37 -33.47 -29.18
C ALA A 63 -8.67 -32.68 -29.27
N GLU A 64 -9.81 -33.39 -29.39
CA GLU A 64 -11.13 -32.72 -29.42
C GLU A 64 -11.49 -32.09 -28.07
N TYR A 65 -11.19 -32.76 -26.95
CA TYR A 65 -11.34 -32.19 -25.63
C TYR A 65 -10.53 -30.87 -25.48
N VAL A 66 -9.25 -30.89 -25.90
CA VAL A 66 -8.40 -29.71 -25.87
C VAL A 66 -8.92 -28.61 -26.80
N ARG A 67 -9.40 -28.97 -28.01
CA ARG A 67 -10.01 -28.03 -28.97
C ARG A 67 -11.24 -27.34 -28.37
N CYS A 68 -12.13 -28.08 -27.71
CA CYS A 68 -13.31 -27.55 -27.08
C CYS A 68 -12.95 -26.52 -25.97
N ASN A 69 -11.98 -26.87 -25.13
CA ASN A 69 -11.49 -25.94 -24.10
C ASN A 69 -10.88 -24.67 -24.71
N ARG A 70 -10.05 -24.81 -25.75
CA ARG A 70 -9.49 -23.68 -26.49
C ARG A 70 -10.55 -22.82 -27.17
N GLN A 71 -11.61 -23.46 -27.73
CA GLN A 71 -12.72 -22.74 -28.34
C GLN A 71 -13.48 -21.88 -27.28
N LEU A 72 -13.70 -22.44 -26.08
CA LEU A 72 -14.30 -21.70 -24.96
C LEU A 72 -13.40 -20.52 -24.54
N GLU A 73 -12.11 -20.75 -24.37
CA GLU A 73 -11.14 -19.70 -24.06
C GLU A 73 -11.17 -18.57 -25.10
N VAL A 74 -11.25 -18.89 -26.38
CA VAL A 74 -11.32 -17.94 -27.49
C VAL A 74 -12.63 -17.15 -27.51
N ILE A 75 -13.76 -17.80 -27.23
CA ILE A 75 -15.10 -17.17 -27.22
C ILE A 75 -15.25 -16.24 -26.01
N THR A 76 -14.77 -16.67 -24.85
CA THR A 76 -14.90 -15.94 -23.60
C THR A 76 -13.84 -14.86 -23.43
N GLY A 77 -12.77 -14.88 -24.24
CA GLY A 77 -11.60 -14.01 -24.05
C GLY A 77 -10.76 -14.38 -22.81
N PHE A 78 -11.05 -15.53 -22.22
CA PHE A 78 -10.53 -15.96 -20.92
C PHE A 78 -9.31 -16.88 -21.03
N TYR A 79 -8.28 -16.46 -21.76
CA TYR A 79 -7.05 -17.26 -21.93
C TYR A 79 -6.28 -17.58 -20.65
N ARG A 80 -6.66 -16.98 -19.52
CA ARG A 80 -5.96 -17.14 -18.23
C ARG A 80 -6.81 -17.73 -17.11
N LEU A 81 -8.11 -17.94 -17.32
CA LEU A 81 -8.95 -18.39 -16.22
C LEU A 81 -8.72 -19.87 -15.88
N LYS A 82 -8.00 -20.10 -14.78
CA LYS A 82 -7.98 -21.40 -14.10
C LYS A 82 -9.23 -21.64 -13.22
N ASN A 83 -9.97 -20.57 -12.92
CA ASN A 83 -11.04 -20.56 -11.91
C ASN A 83 -12.31 -19.91 -12.49
N ILE A 84 -12.82 -20.38 -13.65
CA ILE A 84 -14.08 -19.89 -14.24
C ILE A 84 -15.23 -19.99 -13.23
N ASP A 85 -15.25 -21.05 -12.42
CA ASP A 85 -16.28 -21.29 -11.41
C ASP A 85 -16.37 -20.14 -10.39
N ARG A 86 -15.26 -19.43 -10.14
CA ARG A 86 -15.22 -18.30 -9.21
C ARG A 86 -15.80 -16.98 -9.75
N MET A 87 -16.16 -16.92 -11.02
CA MET A 87 -16.77 -15.71 -11.61
C MET A 87 -18.14 -15.38 -10.97
N GLU A 88 -18.83 -16.38 -10.45
CA GLU A 88 -20.09 -16.19 -9.73
C GLU A 88 -19.89 -15.90 -8.23
N ASP A 89 -18.67 -16.01 -7.72
CA ASP A 89 -18.36 -15.73 -6.31
C ASP A 89 -18.55 -14.23 -6.00
N SER A 90 -18.90 -13.96 -4.75
CA SER A 90 -19.02 -12.61 -4.22
C SER A 90 -17.66 -11.92 -4.12
N PHE A 91 -17.55 -10.72 -4.67
CA PHE A 91 -16.36 -9.89 -4.48
C PHE A 91 -16.21 -9.41 -3.02
N PHE A 92 -17.31 -9.33 -2.27
CA PHE A 92 -17.29 -9.00 -0.84
C PHE A 92 -16.67 -10.10 0.01
N ASP A 93 -16.99 -11.37 -0.29
CA ASP A 93 -16.39 -12.52 0.41
C ASP A 93 -14.88 -12.59 0.14
N TYR A 94 -14.47 -12.25 -1.08
CA TYR A 94 -13.05 -12.13 -1.42
C TYR A 94 -12.36 -11.02 -0.62
N ILE A 95 -13.01 -9.87 -0.40
CA ILE A 95 -12.47 -8.81 0.45
C ILE A 95 -12.31 -9.33 1.88
N ASP A 96 -13.28 -10.06 2.42
CA ASP A 96 -13.22 -10.65 3.76
C ASP A 96 -12.07 -11.64 3.88
N GLU A 97 -11.90 -12.52 2.90
CA GLU A 97 -10.74 -13.42 2.84
C GLU A 97 -9.39 -12.67 2.91
N LYS A 98 -9.30 -11.50 2.25
CA LYS A 98 -8.08 -10.67 2.32
C LYS A 98 -7.91 -9.96 3.66
N ILE A 99 -9.00 -9.56 4.31
CA ILE A 99 -9.00 -8.98 5.67
C ILE A 99 -8.47 -10.03 6.65
N ASP A 100 -9.01 -11.24 6.62
CA ASP A 100 -8.65 -12.32 7.53
C ASP A 100 -7.18 -12.74 7.37
N ARG A 101 -6.72 -12.89 6.13
CA ARG A 101 -5.31 -13.20 5.85
C ARG A 101 -4.33 -12.13 6.34
N CYS A 102 -4.72 -10.87 6.29
CA CYS A 102 -3.86 -9.76 6.68
C CYS A 102 -3.99 -9.37 8.15
N GLN A 103 -4.96 -9.91 8.88
CA GLN A 103 -5.34 -9.51 10.25
C GLN A 103 -5.41 -7.98 10.40
N SER A 104 -6.02 -7.31 9.42
CA SER A 104 -5.94 -5.86 9.29
C SER A 104 -7.25 -5.27 8.79
N ASP A 105 -7.78 -4.31 9.55
CA ASP A 105 -8.96 -3.51 9.24
C ASP A 105 -8.81 -2.57 8.02
N LYS A 106 -7.71 -2.71 7.27
CA LYS A 106 -7.38 -1.81 6.15
C LYS A 106 -8.45 -1.74 5.07
N TYR A 107 -9.27 -2.78 4.94
CA TYR A 107 -10.29 -2.89 3.90
C TYR A 107 -11.71 -2.57 4.38
N ASN A 108 -11.96 -2.39 5.69
CA ASN A 108 -13.31 -2.15 6.21
C ASN A 108 -13.95 -0.88 5.64
N GLY A 109 -13.20 0.23 5.56
CA GLY A 109 -13.72 1.47 4.99
C GLY A 109 -14.08 1.38 3.51
N ILE A 110 -13.26 0.68 2.71
CA ILE A 110 -13.56 0.46 1.30
C ILE A 110 -14.74 -0.50 1.11
N LYS A 111 -14.81 -1.58 1.92
CA LYS A 111 -15.93 -2.53 1.89
C LYS A 111 -17.25 -1.81 2.14
N GLN A 112 -17.29 -0.90 3.12
CA GLN A 112 -18.47 -0.09 3.39
C GLN A 112 -18.84 0.81 2.20
N CYS A 113 -17.87 1.49 1.58
CA CYS A 113 -18.11 2.32 0.40
C CYS A 113 -18.61 1.50 -0.80
N LEU A 114 -18.01 0.33 -1.07
CA LEU A 114 -18.45 -0.58 -2.12
C LEU A 114 -19.88 -1.08 -1.86
N ASN A 115 -20.20 -1.45 -0.60
CA ASN A 115 -21.52 -1.88 -0.23
C ASN A 115 -22.58 -0.79 -0.47
N ASN A 116 -22.28 0.45 -0.13
CA ASN A 116 -23.18 1.57 -0.35
C ASN A 116 -23.33 1.92 -1.84
N CYS A 117 -22.31 1.64 -2.67
CA CYS A 117 -22.35 1.87 -4.12
C CYS A 117 -23.08 0.73 -4.86
N PHE A 118 -22.86 -0.54 -4.49
CA PHE A 118 -23.27 -1.72 -5.25
C PHE A 118 -24.16 -2.71 -4.47
N ASN A 119 -24.71 -2.33 -3.32
CA ASN A 119 -25.72 -3.10 -2.54
C ASN A 119 -25.35 -4.57 -2.25
N LYS A 120 -24.09 -4.87 -1.95
CA LYS A 120 -23.56 -6.22 -1.64
C LYS A 120 -23.75 -7.29 -2.72
N THR A 121 -24.13 -6.93 -3.93
CA THR A 121 -24.43 -7.90 -5.00
C THR A 121 -23.27 -8.09 -5.97
N LEU A 122 -22.16 -7.37 -5.78
CA LEU A 122 -21.02 -7.35 -6.70
C LEU A 122 -20.31 -8.71 -6.74
N LYS A 123 -20.28 -9.33 -7.92
CA LYS A 123 -19.58 -10.57 -8.22
C LYS A 123 -18.38 -10.31 -9.10
N PHE A 124 -17.47 -11.27 -9.22
CA PHE A 124 -16.32 -11.11 -10.10
C PHE A 124 -16.69 -10.90 -11.57
N LYS A 125 -17.77 -11.52 -12.06
CA LYS A 125 -18.26 -11.33 -13.44
C LYS A 125 -18.70 -9.91 -13.75
N ASP A 126 -19.10 -9.14 -12.74
CA ASP A 126 -19.59 -7.77 -12.87
C ASP A 126 -18.42 -6.78 -12.94
N LEU A 127 -17.21 -7.20 -12.55
CA LEU A 127 -16.03 -6.37 -12.58
C LEU A 127 -15.63 -6.01 -14.03
N ASN A 128 -15.63 -4.73 -14.31
CA ASN A 128 -15.21 -4.18 -15.60
C ASN A 128 -14.76 -2.72 -15.44
N VAL A 129 -14.27 -2.08 -16.51
CA VAL A 129 -13.78 -0.70 -16.46
C VAL A 129 -14.90 0.28 -16.07
N TYR A 130 -16.11 0.06 -16.59
CA TYR A 130 -17.25 0.95 -16.31
C TYR A 130 -17.59 0.95 -14.82
N MET A 131 -17.67 -0.23 -14.19
CA MET A 131 -17.91 -0.37 -12.76
C MET A 131 -16.81 0.30 -11.92
N CYS A 132 -15.55 0.20 -12.33
CA CYS A 132 -14.46 0.89 -11.64
C CYS A 132 -14.61 2.42 -11.71
N GLU A 133 -15.05 2.95 -12.85
CA GLU A 133 -15.34 4.38 -13.03
C GLU A 133 -16.56 4.81 -12.20
N GLU A 134 -17.62 4.02 -12.15
CA GLU A 134 -18.79 4.27 -11.32
C GLU A 134 -18.41 4.39 -9.85
N PHE A 135 -17.59 3.48 -9.34
CA PHE A 135 -17.08 3.56 -7.98
C PHE A 135 -16.22 4.81 -7.75
N ARG A 136 -15.37 5.19 -8.74
CA ARG A 136 -14.57 6.42 -8.66
C ARG A 136 -15.46 7.67 -8.58
N VAL A 137 -16.51 7.73 -9.38
CA VAL A 137 -17.49 8.85 -9.38
C VAL A 137 -18.21 8.89 -8.02
N TYR A 138 -18.68 7.75 -7.51
CA TYR A 138 -19.31 7.65 -6.19
C TYR A 138 -18.39 8.18 -5.08
N LEU A 139 -17.12 7.80 -5.06
CA LEU A 139 -16.15 8.29 -4.09
C LEU A 139 -15.95 9.81 -4.17
N ASN A 140 -15.92 10.40 -5.38
CA ASN A 140 -15.86 11.84 -5.56
C ASN A 140 -17.11 12.55 -5.02
N CYS A 141 -18.29 11.96 -5.18
CA CYS A 141 -19.52 12.49 -4.58
C CYS A 141 -19.44 12.54 -3.04
N LEU A 142 -18.79 11.56 -2.41
CA LEU A 142 -18.57 11.58 -0.96
C LEU A 142 -17.62 12.70 -0.50
N VAL A 143 -16.63 13.07 -1.33
CA VAL A 143 -15.77 14.22 -1.06
C VAL A 143 -16.57 15.52 -1.17
N ASN A 144 -17.32 15.68 -2.25
CA ASN A 144 -18.15 16.88 -2.47
C ASN A 144 -19.21 17.07 -1.38
N ALA A 145 -19.71 15.97 -0.82
CA ALA A 145 -20.65 15.99 0.31
C ALA A 145 -19.96 16.22 1.68
N GLY A 146 -18.64 16.40 1.71
CA GLY A 146 -17.88 16.62 2.95
C GLY A 146 -17.80 15.41 3.88
N ARG A 147 -18.18 14.20 3.41
CA ARG A 147 -18.18 12.98 4.23
C ARG A 147 -16.78 12.38 4.41
N TYR A 148 -15.91 12.53 3.40
CA TYR A 148 -14.53 12.06 3.42
C TYR A 148 -13.58 13.09 2.81
N SER A 149 -12.31 13.07 3.24
CA SER A 149 -11.27 13.85 2.58
C SER A 149 -10.90 13.24 1.21
N SER A 150 -10.43 14.06 0.28
CA SER A 150 -9.90 13.64 -1.03
C SER A 150 -8.87 12.51 -0.89
N ASN A 151 -7.94 12.64 0.05
CA ASN A 151 -6.90 11.62 0.28
C ASN A 151 -7.45 10.30 0.85
N THR A 152 -8.52 10.34 1.66
CA THR A 152 -9.16 9.13 2.17
C THR A 152 -9.78 8.33 1.03
N VAL A 153 -10.55 8.98 0.16
CA VAL A 153 -11.18 8.29 -0.97
C VAL A 153 -10.16 7.84 -2.01
N THR A 154 -9.10 8.62 -2.23
CA THR A 154 -7.96 8.22 -3.08
C THR A 154 -7.30 6.95 -2.54
N ALA A 155 -7.09 6.86 -1.23
CA ALA A 155 -6.56 5.64 -0.61
C ALA A 155 -7.52 4.45 -0.75
N TYR A 156 -8.84 4.67 -0.62
CA TYR A 156 -9.84 3.63 -0.84
C TYR A 156 -9.85 3.14 -2.29
N PHE A 157 -9.84 4.07 -3.24
CA PHE A 157 -9.80 3.73 -4.65
C PHE A 157 -8.54 2.94 -5.05
N ASN A 158 -7.37 3.36 -4.56
CA ASN A 158 -6.12 2.64 -4.80
C ASN A 158 -6.13 1.22 -4.21
N LYS A 159 -6.73 1.02 -3.04
CA LYS A 159 -6.92 -0.32 -2.45
C LYS A 159 -7.88 -1.17 -3.28
N PHE A 160 -8.97 -0.59 -3.78
CA PHE A 160 -9.89 -1.26 -4.68
C PHE A 160 -9.20 -1.72 -5.97
N LEU A 161 -8.45 -0.83 -6.63
CA LEU A 161 -7.67 -1.19 -7.81
C LEU A 161 -6.64 -2.29 -7.52
N ASN A 162 -6.03 -2.27 -6.33
CA ASN A 162 -5.13 -3.35 -5.90
C ASN A 162 -5.85 -4.69 -5.73
N LEU A 163 -7.08 -4.71 -5.19
CA LEU A 163 -7.88 -5.94 -5.09
C LEU A 163 -8.22 -6.50 -6.47
N ILE A 164 -8.55 -5.65 -7.44
CA ILE A 164 -8.77 -6.05 -8.84
C ILE A 164 -7.50 -6.67 -9.44
N LYS A 165 -6.35 -6.01 -9.23
CA LYS A 165 -5.06 -6.54 -9.68
C LYS A 165 -4.72 -7.89 -9.03
N LEU A 166 -5.01 -8.07 -7.76
CA LEU A 166 -4.83 -9.35 -7.07
C LEU A 166 -5.74 -10.44 -7.66
N ALA A 167 -7.02 -10.14 -7.89
CA ALA A 167 -7.96 -11.07 -8.53
C ALA A 167 -7.50 -11.48 -9.95
N TYR A 168 -6.91 -10.55 -10.70
CA TYR A 168 -6.29 -10.84 -11.98
C TYR A 168 -5.06 -11.75 -11.84
N ASN A 169 -4.16 -11.47 -10.90
CA ASN A 169 -2.97 -12.28 -10.66
C ASN A 169 -3.32 -13.70 -10.15
N GLU A 170 -4.43 -13.84 -9.43
CA GLU A 170 -4.99 -15.11 -8.98
C GLU A 170 -5.78 -15.84 -10.09
N ASN A 171 -5.83 -15.30 -11.30
CA ASN A 171 -6.55 -15.82 -12.46
C ASN A 171 -8.06 -16.02 -12.21
N ILE A 172 -8.67 -15.15 -11.40
CA ILE A 172 -10.13 -15.14 -11.16
C ILE A 172 -10.82 -14.31 -12.23
N ILE A 173 -10.23 -13.17 -12.60
CA ILE A 173 -10.76 -12.28 -13.66
C ILE A 173 -9.82 -12.26 -14.87
N PRO A 174 -10.36 -12.07 -16.11
CA PRO A 174 -9.59 -12.21 -17.35
C PRO A 174 -8.64 -11.04 -17.62
N TYR A 175 -8.95 -9.86 -17.10
CA TYR A 175 -8.23 -8.62 -17.39
C TYR A 175 -7.90 -7.84 -16.13
N ASP A 176 -6.74 -7.19 -16.11
CA ASP A 176 -6.39 -6.21 -15.10
C ASP A 176 -7.06 -4.86 -15.44
N TYR A 177 -8.30 -4.68 -14.99
CA TYR A 177 -9.04 -3.44 -15.20
C TYR A 177 -8.41 -2.24 -14.49
N SER A 178 -7.58 -2.47 -13.46
CA SER A 178 -6.93 -1.41 -12.69
C SER A 178 -6.00 -0.52 -13.52
N GLN A 179 -5.48 -1.05 -14.64
CA GLN A 179 -4.58 -0.32 -15.54
C GLN A 179 -5.32 0.61 -16.52
N LYS A 180 -6.62 0.40 -16.72
CA LYS A 180 -7.43 1.15 -17.70
C LYS A 180 -8.22 2.29 -17.07
N VAL A 181 -8.20 2.40 -15.76
CA VAL A 181 -8.96 3.42 -15.03
C VAL A 181 -8.00 4.52 -14.57
N PRO A 182 -8.33 5.82 -14.81
CA PRO A 182 -7.53 6.92 -14.32
C PRO A 182 -7.40 6.89 -12.79
N LYS A 183 -6.18 7.05 -12.30
CA LYS A 183 -5.92 7.16 -10.86
C LYS A 183 -6.53 8.45 -10.32
N MET A 184 -7.02 8.41 -9.09
CA MET A 184 -7.42 9.62 -8.38
C MET A 184 -6.18 10.41 -7.97
N LYS A 185 -6.27 11.74 -8.05
CA LYS A 185 -5.17 12.64 -7.69
C LYS A 185 -5.02 12.67 -6.17
N TRP A 186 -3.78 12.45 -5.72
CA TRP A 186 -3.42 12.65 -4.32
C TRP A 186 -3.12 14.13 -4.09
N GLU A 187 -3.72 14.71 -3.06
CA GLU A 187 -3.45 16.07 -2.64
C GLU A 187 -2.41 16.04 -1.52
N GLU A 188 -1.32 16.81 -1.67
CA GLU A 188 -0.36 16.93 -0.58
C GLU A 188 -0.98 17.76 0.56
N PRO A 189 -1.25 17.16 1.73
CA PRO A 189 -1.83 17.92 2.84
C PRO A 189 -0.82 18.91 3.37
N ILE A 190 -1.28 20.13 3.65
CA ILE A 190 -0.48 21.12 4.37
C ILE A 190 -0.21 20.54 5.77
N LYS A 191 1.07 20.36 6.09
CA LYS A 191 1.48 19.84 7.39
C LYS A 191 1.68 21.00 8.37
N GLU A 192 0.74 21.13 9.30
CA GLU A 192 0.85 22.08 10.37
C GLU A 192 2.04 21.75 11.29
N TYR A 193 2.79 22.78 11.65
CA TYR A 193 3.90 22.71 12.60
C TYR A 193 3.98 24.01 13.43
N LEU A 194 4.63 23.95 14.59
CA LEU A 194 4.85 25.09 15.46
C LEU A 194 6.15 25.82 15.08
N THR A 195 6.09 27.13 15.04
CA THR A 195 7.31 27.98 14.99
C THR A 195 8.06 27.90 16.31
N GLU A 196 9.33 28.30 16.35
CA GLU A 196 10.09 28.32 17.60
C GLU A 196 9.45 29.22 18.68
N GLN A 197 8.82 30.31 18.28
CA GLN A 197 8.10 31.18 19.20
C GLN A 197 6.86 30.49 19.79
N GLU A 198 6.10 29.76 18.95
CA GLU A 198 4.94 28.97 19.39
C GLU A 198 5.35 27.82 20.28
N VAL A 199 6.48 27.13 20.00
CA VAL A 199 7.02 26.09 20.87
C VAL A 199 7.37 26.68 22.26
N ARG A 200 8.10 27.81 22.32
CA ARG A 200 8.41 28.47 23.60
C ARG A 200 7.15 28.85 24.34
N LYS A 201 6.15 29.41 23.65
CA LYS A 201 4.86 29.82 24.24
C LYS A 201 4.10 28.62 24.80
N LEU A 202 4.04 27.49 24.04
CA LEU A 202 3.42 26.26 24.51
C LEU A 202 4.08 25.72 25.77
N LEU A 203 5.41 25.58 25.76
CA LEU A 203 6.17 25.01 26.89
C LEU A 203 6.15 25.87 28.15
N SER A 204 6.08 27.22 28.01
CA SER A 204 5.92 28.15 29.12
C SER A 204 4.51 28.15 29.72
N THR A 205 3.52 27.70 28.95
CA THR A 205 2.13 27.58 29.43
C THR A 205 1.98 26.42 30.41
N PRO A 206 1.49 26.62 31.64
CA PRO A 206 1.31 25.52 32.59
C PRO A 206 0.31 24.50 32.10
N TYR A 207 0.65 23.20 32.27
CA TYR A 207 -0.24 22.10 31.97
C TYR A 207 -0.23 21.07 33.13
N PRO A 208 -1.41 20.63 33.62
CA PRO A 208 -1.50 19.88 34.88
C PRO A 208 -0.86 18.48 34.78
N ASN A 209 -0.97 17.80 33.63
CA ASN A 209 -0.38 16.48 33.47
C ASN A 209 1.12 16.59 33.15
N LYS A 210 1.95 16.41 34.19
CA LYS A 210 3.42 16.50 34.10
C LYS A 210 4.02 15.44 33.17
N VAL A 211 3.46 14.22 33.13
CA VAL A 211 3.95 13.13 32.27
C VAL A 211 3.70 13.48 30.81
N PHE A 212 2.50 13.96 30.49
CA PHE A 212 2.16 14.40 29.15
C PHE A 212 3.02 15.58 28.69
N LYS A 213 3.18 16.60 29.54
CA LYS A 213 4.05 17.76 29.22
C LYS A 213 5.47 17.31 28.90
N ARG A 214 6.09 16.46 29.73
CA ARG A 214 7.42 15.90 29.48
C ARG A 214 7.51 15.13 28.17
N GLY A 215 6.51 14.28 27.86
CA GLY A 215 6.49 13.51 26.63
C GLY A 215 6.32 14.37 25.37
N VAL A 216 5.53 15.45 25.44
CA VAL A 216 5.41 16.44 24.34
C VAL A 216 6.75 17.15 24.12
N GLU A 217 7.40 17.61 25.18
CA GLU A 217 8.71 18.26 25.11
C GLU A 217 9.79 17.33 24.56
N PHE A 218 9.74 16.06 24.98
CA PHE A 218 10.63 15.02 24.45
C PHE A 218 10.37 14.75 22.96
N ALA A 219 9.10 14.73 22.52
CA ALA A 219 8.74 14.61 21.09
C ALA A 219 9.28 15.78 20.26
N LEU A 220 9.21 17.00 20.78
CA LEU A 220 9.73 18.21 20.13
C LEU A 220 11.26 18.21 20.00
N ASN A 221 11.98 17.51 20.89
CA ASN A 221 13.44 17.43 20.88
C ASN A 221 13.99 16.21 20.12
N THR A 222 13.19 15.14 19.92
CA THR A 222 13.66 13.87 19.33
C THR A 222 12.96 13.50 18.04
N GLY A 223 11.82 14.12 17.74
CA GLY A 223 10.99 13.76 16.59
C GLY A 223 10.34 12.39 16.67
N LEU A 224 10.32 11.71 17.82
CA LEU A 224 9.70 10.41 18.00
C LEU A 224 8.20 10.44 17.70
N ARG A 225 7.66 9.33 17.20
CA ARG A 225 6.22 9.15 17.03
C ARG A 225 5.56 8.95 18.40
N HIS A 226 4.25 9.20 18.47
CA HIS A 226 3.46 8.92 19.68
C HIS A 226 3.66 7.49 20.21
N SER A 227 3.57 6.50 19.32
CA SER A 227 3.79 5.08 19.68
C SER A 227 5.18 4.81 20.25
N ASP A 228 6.19 5.52 19.73
CA ASP A 228 7.58 5.33 20.18
C ASP A 228 7.80 5.90 21.58
N ILE A 229 7.13 7.01 21.92
CA ILE A 229 7.16 7.60 23.26
C ILE A 229 6.37 6.75 24.24
N LEU A 230 5.19 6.29 23.85
CA LEU A 230 4.33 5.42 24.69
C LEU A 230 5.06 4.14 25.11
N ASP A 231 5.84 3.55 24.20
CA ASP A 231 6.58 2.30 24.44
C ASP A 231 8.06 2.53 24.80
N LEU A 232 8.48 3.76 25.09
CA LEU A 232 9.86 4.06 25.43
C LEU A 232 10.21 3.51 26.82
N LYS A 233 11.24 2.65 26.91
CA LYS A 233 11.74 2.04 28.12
C LYS A 233 13.14 2.56 28.48
N HIS A 234 13.49 2.54 29.74
CA HIS A 234 14.85 2.87 30.20
C HIS A 234 15.91 1.97 29.57
N SER A 235 15.59 0.71 29.24
CA SER A 235 16.49 -0.20 28.53
C SER A 235 16.82 0.23 27.09
N HIS A 236 16.08 1.18 26.52
CA HIS A 236 16.38 1.75 25.20
C HIS A 236 17.39 2.92 25.29
N ILE A 237 17.76 3.36 26.49
CA ILE A 237 18.67 4.49 26.71
C ILE A 237 20.03 3.95 27.09
N ASN A 238 21.03 4.20 26.24
CA ASN A 238 22.38 3.71 26.40
C ASN A 238 23.30 4.88 26.81
N TYR A 239 23.92 4.80 27.96
CA TYR A 239 24.90 5.76 28.46
C TYR A 239 26.28 5.29 28.00
N GLN A 240 26.94 6.08 27.14
CA GLN A 240 28.28 5.77 26.62
C GLN A 240 29.37 6.30 27.52
N GLY A 241 30.56 5.69 27.45
CA GLY A 241 31.71 6.07 28.30
C GLY A 241 32.28 7.45 28.01
N ASP A 242 31.95 8.02 26.83
CA ASP A 242 32.33 9.38 26.39
C ASP A 242 31.34 10.47 26.86
N GLY A 243 30.34 10.09 27.66
CA GLY A 243 29.30 11.00 28.13
C GLY A 243 28.10 11.16 27.19
N ASN A 244 28.15 10.63 25.99
CA ASN A 244 27.02 10.63 25.07
C ASN A 244 25.90 9.69 25.54
N ILE A 245 24.66 10.12 25.35
CA ILE A 245 23.49 9.30 25.67
C ILE A 245 22.74 9.03 24.37
N ILE A 246 22.55 7.77 24.06
CA ILE A 246 21.94 7.32 22.81
C ILE A 246 20.65 6.56 23.09
N LEU A 247 19.56 6.97 22.46
CA LEU A 247 18.35 6.18 22.36
C LEU A 247 18.50 5.17 21.23
N SER A 248 18.38 3.87 21.52
CA SER A 248 18.41 2.79 20.55
C SER A 248 17.16 1.92 20.71
N LYS A 249 16.32 1.88 19.69
CA LYS A 249 15.05 1.15 19.71
C LYS A 249 14.74 0.54 18.37
N VAL A 250 14.26 -0.70 18.35
CA VAL A 250 13.71 -1.32 17.15
C VAL A 250 12.32 -0.76 16.88
N ILE A 251 12.11 -0.18 15.70
CA ILE A 251 10.80 0.31 15.25
C ILE A 251 9.94 -0.90 14.86
N VAL A 252 8.88 -1.17 15.61
CA VAL A 252 7.98 -2.31 15.40
C VAL A 252 7.44 -2.37 13.96
N LYS A 253 7.09 -1.23 13.36
CA LYS A 253 6.50 -1.15 12.02
C LYS A 253 7.48 -1.52 10.89
N THR A 254 8.77 -1.32 11.06
CA THR A 254 9.76 -1.45 9.98
C THR A 254 10.87 -2.45 10.27
N GLY A 255 10.97 -2.95 11.48
CA GLY A 255 12.05 -3.83 11.94
C GLY A 255 13.43 -3.16 12.01
N LYS A 256 13.53 -1.86 11.68
CA LYS A 256 14.80 -1.13 11.69
C LYS A 256 15.12 -0.60 13.08
N THR A 257 16.39 -0.65 13.46
CA THR A 257 16.87 0.01 14.67
C THR A 257 16.96 1.51 14.44
N LEU A 258 16.27 2.27 15.28
CA LEU A 258 16.35 3.72 15.33
C LEU A 258 17.42 4.10 16.37
N ILE A 259 18.36 4.92 15.97
CA ILE A 259 19.45 5.41 16.82
C ILE A 259 19.36 6.94 16.86
N ILE A 260 19.12 7.52 18.03
CA ILE A 260 19.01 8.97 18.21
C ILE A 260 19.96 9.39 19.33
N PRO A 261 21.01 10.17 19.04
CA PRO A 261 21.77 10.87 20.08
C PRO A 261 20.84 11.85 20.81
N LEU A 262 20.85 11.81 22.12
CA LEU A 262 20.01 12.70 22.94
C LEU A 262 20.79 13.95 23.32
N ASN A 263 20.19 15.12 23.09
CA ASN A 263 20.70 16.37 23.59
C ASN A 263 20.38 16.54 25.10
N ASP A 264 21.03 17.49 25.77
CA ASP A 264 20.87 17.74 27.21
C ASP A 264 19.41 18.01 27.59
N ALA A 265 18.67 18.73 26.74
CA ALA A 265 17.25 18.98 26.95
C ALA A 265 16.43 17.68 27.00
N SER A 266 16.70 16.74 26.09
CA SER A 266 16.04 15.41 26.09
C SER A 266 16.46 14.57 27.29
N VAL A 267 17.75 14.59 27.65
CA VAL A 267 18.28 13.84 28.81
C VAL A 267 17.62 14.31 30.11
N ASN A 268 17.46 15.61 30.30
CA ASN A 268 16.82 16.19 31.51
C ASN A 268 15.33 15.80 31.63
N LEU A 269 14.67 15.40 30.55
CA LEU A 269 13.28 14.92 30.53
C LEU A 269 13.16 13.44 30.90
N ILE A 270 14.26 12.69 30.84
CA ILE A 270 14.31 11.29 31.25
C ILE A 270 14.62 11.28 32.75
N SER A 271 13.72 10.70 33.56
CA SER A 271 14.03 10.48 34.98
C SER A 271 15.29 9.62 35.11
N LYS A 272 16.14 9.93 36.09
CA LYS A 272 17.40 9.18 36.38
C LYS A 272 17.12 7.69 36.35
N LYS A 273 18.16 6.87 35.96
CA LYS A 273 18.14 5.41 35.79
C LYS A 273 16.98 4.72 36.49
N GLY A 274 16.04 4.13 35.71
CA GLY A 274 14.88 3.44 36.24
C GLY A 274 14.61 2.15 35.47
N GLU A 275 13.66 1.39 35.92
CA GLU A 275 13.16 0.21 35.21
C GLU A 275 11.82 0.51 34.57
N GLY A 276 11.51 -0.18 33.44
CA GLY A 276 10.24 -0.07 32.73
C GLY A 276 10.14 1.17 31.83
N GLN A 277 8.93 1.72 31.72
CA GLN A 277 8.62 2.84 30.81
C GLN A 277 9.16 4.17 31.32
N VAL A 278 9.80 4.95 30.45
CA VAL A 278 10.29 6.33 30.74
C VAL A 278 9.14 7.28 31.05
N PHE A 279 8.03 7.15 30.29
CA PHE A 279 6.84 7.98 30.45
C PHE A 279 5.64 7.14 30.94
N LYS A 280 5.78 6.49 32.09
CA LYS A 280 4.71 5.66 32.67
C LYS A 280 3.42 6.50 32.86
N GLY A 281 2.30 6.01 32.32
CA GLY A 281 1.02 6.70 32.35
C GLY A 281 0.85 7.75 31.23
N PHE A 282 1.70 7.71 30.19
CA PHE A 282 1.50 8.53 28.98
C PHE A 282 0.18 8.14 28.30
N PRO A 283 -0.66 9.11 27.86
CA PRO A 283 -1.97 8.80 27.28
C PRO A 283 -1.88 8.12 25.93
N ASP A 284 -2.93 7.37 25.57
CA ASP A 284 -3.12 6.87 24.20
C ASP A 284 -3.22 8.02 23.17
N ASN A 285 -3.15 7.68 21.89
CA ASN A 285 -3.06 8.67 20.81
C ASN A 285 -4.28 9.62 20.75
N ASN A 286 -5.50 9.09 20.98
CA ASN A 286 -6.72 9.90 20.91
C ASN A 286 -6.77 10.89 22.08
N ARG A 287 -6.47 10.40 23.27
CA ARG A 287 -6.40 11.24 24.49
C ARG A 287 -5.25 12.24 24.40
N ALA A 288 -4.09 11.84 23.87
CA ALA A 288 -2.95 12.73 23.67
C ALA A 288 -3.28 13.89 22.71
N ASN A 289 -3.99 13.61 21.62
CA ASN A 289 -4.44 14.64 20.67
C ASN A 289 -5.43 15.60 21.32
N LYS A 290 -6.39 15.09 22.11
CA LYS A 290 -7.34 15.94 22.86
C LYS A 290 -6.62 16.84 23.85
N MET A 291 -5.71 16.28 24.63
CA MET A 291 -4.91 17.03 25.61
C MET A 291 -4.00 18.06 24.93
N LEU A 292 -3.41 17.74 23.79
CA LEU A 292 -2.59 18.70 23.05
C LEU A 292 -3.43 19.86 22.53
N LYS A 293 -4.62 19.59 21.99
CA LYS A 293 -5.56 20.64 21.55
C LYS A 293 -5.91 21.58 22.69
N GLU A 294 -6.31 21.05 23.85
CA GLU A 294 -6.61 21.85 25.06
C GLU A 294 -5.42 22.72 25.49
N TRP A 295 -4.20 22.18 25.39
CA TRP A 295 -2.99 22.92 25.77
C TRP A 295 -2.65 24.01 24.76
N LEU A 296 -2.81 23.78 23.46
CA LEU A 296 -2.65 24.79 22.41
C LEU A 296 -3.66 25.94 22.59
N GLU A 297 -4.91 25.63 22.90
CA GLU A 297 -5.95 26.65 23.20
C GLU A 297 -5.58 27.52 24.41
N LYS A 298 -5.11 26.90 25.52
CA LYS A 298 -4.60 27.61 26.69
C LYS A 298 -3.40 28.49 26.36
N ALA A 299 -2.53 28.01 25.50
CA ALA A 299 -1.37 28.79 25.02
C ALA A 299 -1.76 29.83 23.98
N LYS A 300 -3.04 30.00 23.62
CA LYS A 300 -3.52 30.91 22.56
C LYS A 300 -2.77 30.72 21.25
N ILE A 301 -2.64 29.42 20.82
CA ILE A 301 -2.07 29.01 19.55
C ILE A 301 -3.23 28.46 18.70
N SER A 302 -3.53 29.13 17.58
CA SER A 302 -4.70 28.81 16.75
C SER A 302 -4.52 27.62 15.80
N LYS A 303 -3.32 27.02 15.74
CA LYS A 303 -3.02 25.90 14.84
C LYS A 303 -3.69 24.60 15.29
N ALA A 304 -4.30 23.89 14.34
CA ALA A 304 -4.88 22.57 14.55
C ALA A 304 -3.80 21.49 14.47
N LEU A 305 -3.05 21.30 15.55
CA LEU A 305 -1.94 20.37 15.59
C LEU A 305 -2.34 19.04 16.25
N THR A 306 -1.97 17.94 15.63
CA THR A 306 -2.00 16.61 16.25
C THR A 306 -0.66 16.27 16.87
N PHE A 307 -0.59 15.20 17.68
CA PHE A 307 0.68 14.75 18.25
C PHE A 307 1.72 14.46 17.16
N HIS A 308 1.28 13.95 15.99
CA HIS A 308 2.17 13.76 14.84
C HIS A 308 2.74 15.09 14.31
N GLY A 309 2.03 16.20 14.46
CA GLY A 309 2.50 17.54 14.11
C GLY A 309 3.70 18.01 14.95
N LEU A 310 3.89 17.48 16.17
CA LEU A 310 5.10 17.74 16.97
C LEU A 310 6.35 17.18 16.27
N ARG A 311 6.24 16.01 15.63
CA ARG A 311 7.32 15.45 14.82
C ARG A 311 7.60 16.30 13.57
N HIS A 312 6.56 16.87 12.95
CA HIS A 312 6.76 17.84 11.86
C HIS A 312 7.46 19.10 12.38
N THR A 313 7.10 19.57 13.58
CA THR A 313 7.76 20.69 14.25
C THR A 313 9.25 20.40 14.47
N PHE A 314 9.60 19.24 15.01
CA PHE A 314 11.02 18.83 15.15
C PHE A 314 11.75 18.88 13.81
N ALA A 315 11.17 18.28 12.75
CA ALA A 315 11.80 18.24 11.44
C ALA A 315 12.00 19.62 10.84
N MET A 316 11.00 20.52 10.94
CA MET A 316 11.09 21.89 10.47
C MET A 316 12.14 22.70 11.24
N THR A 317 12.20 22.52 12.56
CA THR A 317 13.22 23.15 13.42
C THR A 317 14.62 22.65 13.06
N ALA A 318 14.78 21.35 12.84
CA ALA A 318 16.05 20.73 12.47
C ALA A 318 16.57 21.26 11.12
N VAL A 319 15.69 21.32 10.10
CA VAL A 319 16.04 21.88 8.78
C VAL A 319 16.35 23.37 8.88
N ALA A 320 15.58 24.13 9.65
CA ALA A 320 15.84 25.57 9.87
C ALA A 320 17.21 25.82 10.53
N ARG A 321 17.64 24.95 11.44
CA ARG A 321 18.93 25.00 12.12
C ARG A 321 20.09 24.41 11.28
N GLY A 322 19.85 23.96 10.06
CA GLY A 322 20.88 23.52 9.14
C GLY A 322 21.26 22.04 9.27
N ILE A 323 20.50 21.21 9.99
CA ILE A 323 20.72 19.78 10.01
C ILE A 323 20.57 19.23 8.59
N ASP A 324 21.53 18.42 8.16
CA ASP A 324 21.52 17.79 6.86
C ASP A 324 20.29 16.88 6.69
N ILE A 325 19.75 16.80 5.46
CA ILE A 325 18.50 16.09 5.19
C ILE A 325 18.65 14.57 5.32
N TYR A 326 19.86 14.02 5.06
CA TYR A 326 20.12 12.61 5.27
C TYR A 326 20.26 12.28 6.75
N ALA A 327 20.94 13.14 7.52
CA ALA A 327 20.99 13.01 8.97
C ALA A 327 19.59 13.11 9.59
N LEU A 328 18.75 14.03 9.12
CA LEU A 328 17.37 14.16 9.56
C LEU A 328 16.55 12.90 9.22
N LYS A 329 16.74 12.30 8.04
CA LYS A 329 16.10 11.03 7.66
C LYS A 329 16.41 9.93 8.67
N GLU A 330 17.68 9.79 9.06
CA GLU A 330 18.10 8.77 10.04
C GLU A 330 17.55 9.07 11.44
N LEU A 331 17.63 10.31 11.93
CA LEU A 331 17.06 10.74 13.21
C LEU A 331 15.54 10.48 13.28
N MET A 332 14.83 10.66 12.18
CA MET A 332 13.40 10.39 12.11
C MET A 332 13.07 8.92 11.85
N GLY A 333 14.04 8.07 11.48
CA GLY A 333 13.80 6.68 11.09
C GLY A 333 12.85 6.58 9.90
N HIS A 334 13.03 7.40 8.88
CA HIS A 334 12.26 7.31 7.63
C HIS A 334 12.83 6.23 6.73
N ALA A 335 11.95 5.37 6.21
CA ALA A 335 12.35 4.30 5.29
C ALA A 335 12.86 4.85 3.95
N SER A 336 12.28 5.97 3.49
CA SER A 336 12.63 6.64 2.24
C SER A 336 12.95 8.10 2.48
N ILE A 337 13.86 8.66 1.67
CA ILE A 337 14.29 10.05 1.71
C ILE A 337 13.16 11.00 1.30
N GLU A 338 12.25 10.56 0.41
CA GLU A 338 11.11 11.35 -0.07
C GLU A 338 10.24 11.84 1.08
N ASN A 339 10.10 11.03 2.14
CA ASN A 339 9.36 11.40 3.35
C ASN A 339 10.00 12.56 4.12
N THR A 340 11.28 12.84 3.87
CA THR A 340 12.05 13.91 4.55
C THR A 340 12.21 15.12 3.64
N LEU A 341 12.30 14.93 2.32
CA LEU A 341 12.45 16.02 1.33
C LEU A 341 11.30 17.04 1.38
N ILE A 342 10.13 16.64 1.85
CA ILE A 342 9.00 17.55 2.04
C ILE A 342 9.34 18.72 2.96
N TYR A 343 10.18 18.53 3.98
CA TYR A 343 10.58 19.59 4.91
C TYR A 343 11.56 20.57 4.27
N ALA A 344 12.44 20.09 3.39
CA ALA A 344 13.33 20.95 2.63
C ALA A 344 12.57 21.89 1.70
N LYS A 345 11.47 21.42 1.09
CA LYS A 345 10.61 22.22 0.22
C LYS A 345 9.78 23.29 0.98
N MET A 346 9.55 23.10 2.28
CA MET A 346 8.72 23.99 3.09
C MET A 346 9.45 25.24 3.63
N LEU A 347 10.78 25.37 3.43
CA LEU A 347 11.59 26.49 3.90
C LEU A 347 12.29 27.23 2.75
N PRO A 348 11.56 28.04 1.96
CA PRO A 348 12.17 28.87 0.90
C PRO A 348 13.25 29.82 1.40
N SER A 349 13.13 30.30 2.66
CA SER A 349 14.12 31.16 3.31
C SER A 349 15.51 30.53 3.42
N LYS A 350 15.59 29.18 3.49
CA LYS A 350 16.87 28.48 3.48
C LYS A 350 17.56 28.57 2.13
N LEU A 351 16.82 28.56 1.01
CA LEU A 351 17.39 28.75 -0.32
C LEU A 351 18.08 30.12 -0.45
N VAL A 352 17.47 31.15 0.14
CA VAL A 352 18.04 32.49 0.18
C VAL A 352 19.34 32.53 1.00
N SER A 353 19.40 31.82 2.12
CA SER A 353 20.63 31.74 2.93
C SER A 353 21.71 30.88 2.28
N GLU A 354 21.35 29.83 1.55
CA GLU A 354 22.30 28.97 0.86
C GLU A 354 22.94 29.68 -0.35
N ILE A 355 22.13 30.43 -1.13
CA ILE A 355 22.69 31.18 -2.28
C ILE A 355 23.67 32.25 -1.84
N LYS A 356 23.44 32.90 -0.68
CA LYS A 356 24.36 33.88 -0.11
C LYS A 356 25.70 33.33 0.35
N LYS A 357 25.88 32.02 0.43
CA LYS A 357 27.17 31.38 0.71
C LYS A 357 28.07 31.29 -0.53
N LEU A 358 27.53 31.63 -1.70
CA LEU A 358 28.28 31.67 -2.96
C LEU A 358 28.85 33.07 -3.24
N ASP A 359 28.43 34.10 -2.46
CA ASP A 359 28.97 35.44 -2.50
C ASP A 359 30.24 35.53 -1.63
#